data_947a99c08dd6cb49f95018d95be8f1c7
#
_entry.id   947a99c08dd6cb49f95018d95be8f1c7
#
_cell.length_a   1.000
_cell.length_b   1.000
_cell.length_c   1.000
_cell.angle_alpha   90.00
_cell.angle_beta   90.00
_cell.angle_gamma   90.00
#
_symmetry.space_group_name_H-M   'P 1'
#
loop_
_entity.id
_entity.type
_entity.pdbx_description
1 polymer ?
#
loop_
_entity_poly.entity_id
_entity_poly.type
_entity_poly.pdbx_seq_one_letter_code
_entity_poly.pdbx_strand_id
1 'polypeptide(L)'
;MLILFIMLENPMANIDRDTGFFNLNALFEYMKEAYGQGNDVSIVCIRYGSNENDFFTREMEKSIFYEVVSFINKLPDNYVFRSSANEYLLVFENTDSAEKTIGILERRFDKPWGGDNMTMLFGEIYYLRSTELVRRPSDILGLFQYAKRNRAEFTGRGVMLINNEVIEHIYDENSVENEIIEALRDNRVEVFYQPIYNTKTHKFTSAEALVRIRSRDGNIIPPGRFIAVAEKRGLILSLGERVFEIVCRFIVQHDIHAMGIEYIECNLSVVQCAYDNLAQDFIAIMEKYHVDAKDIVLEIKESASITEKKILR
;
A
#
# COMPACT_ATOMS: atom_id res chain seq x y z
N MET A 1 25.95 21.79 -9.73
CA MET A 1 25.32 22.85 -10.55
C MET A 1 23.80 22.88 -10.32
N LEU A 2 23.12 21.75 -10.28
CA LEU A 2 21.67 21.59 -10.11
C LEU A 2 21.10 22.23 -8.83
N ILE A 3 21.70 21.97 -7.69
CA ILE A 3 21.27 22.52 -6.39
C ILE A 3 21.47 24.04 -6.33
N LEU A 4 22.50 24.56 -6.98
CA LEU A 4 22.72 25.99 -7.05
C LEU A 4 21.57 26.67 -7.80
N PHE A 5 21.01 26.05 -8.84
CA PHE A 5 19.87 26.55 -9.59
C PHE A 5 18.59 26.57 -8.74
N ILE A 6 18.29 25.48 -8.01
CA ILE A 6 17.15 25.38 -7.09
C ILE A 6 17.25 26.44 -5.96
N MET A 7 18.46 26.73 -5.47
CA MET A 7 18.70 27.76 -4.47
C MET A 7 18.52 29.19 -5.02
N LEU A 8 18.83 29.40 -6.29
CA LEU A 8 18.79 30.76 -6.88
C LEU A 8 17.38 31.21 -7.27
N GLU A 9 16.48 30.28 -7.67
CA GLU A 9 15.13 30.67 -8.12
C GLU A 9 14.20 31.03 -6.97
N ASN A 10 14.20 30.33 -5.84
CA ASN A 10 13.42 30.71 -4.64
C ASN A 10 13.94 30.01 -3.37
N PRO A 11 15.01 30.50 -2.74
CA PRO A 11 15.64 29.81 -1.61
C PRO A 11 14.71 29.63 -0.41
N MET A 12 13.79 30.56 -0.16
CA MET A 12 12.88 30.50 0.99
C MET A 12 11.74 29.47 0.80
N ALA A 13 11.39 29.11 -0.43
CA ALA A 13 10.39 28.09 -0.74
C ALA A 13 10.93 26.66 -0.69
N ASN A 14 12.26 26.49 -0.78
CA ASN A 14 12.93 25.22 -0.96
C ASN A 14 13.66 24.72 0.29
N ILE A 15 13.72 25.53 1.36
CA ILE A 15 14.41 25.19 2.61
C ILE A 15 13.40 24.98 3.74
N ASP A 16 13.61 23.93 4.52
CA ASP A 16 12.93 23.70 5.80
C ASP A 16 13.50 24.62 6.87
N ARG A 17 12.65 25.42 7.52
CA ARG A 17 13.05 26.48 8.44
C ARG A 17 13.62 25.97 9.77
N ASP A 18 13.22 24.77 10.18
CA ASP A 18 13.63 24.21 11.48
C ASP A 18 15.03 23.58 11.40
N THR A 19 15.35 22.99 10.25
CA THR A 19 16.59 22.20 10.06
C THR A 19 17.63 22.89 9.18
N GLY A 20 17.20 23.79 8.30
CA GLY A 20 18.06 24.35 7.25
C GLY A 20 18.28 23.39 6.07
N PHE A 21 17.75 22.19 6.09
CA PHE A 21 17.81 21.24 4.97
C PHE A 21 16.82 21.63 3.87
N PHE A 22 16.92 20.96 2.71
CA PHE A 22 15.93 21.11 1.68
C PHE A 22 14.58 20.50 2.12
N ASN A 23 13.48 21.02 1.58
CA ASN A 23 12.16 20.47 1.78
C ASN A 23 11.71 19.59 0.58
N LEU A 24 10.48 19.07 0.64
CA LEU A 24 9.95 18.22 -0.43
C LEU A 24 9.80 18.92 -1.78
N ASN A 25 9.55 20.23 -1.81
CA ASN A 25 9.48 20.96 -3.08
C ASN A 25 10.84 20.93 -3.78
N ALA A 26 11.92 21.15 -3.04
CA ALA A 26 13.27 21.05 -3.57
C ALA A 26 13.61 19.63 -4.04
N LEU A 27 13.13 18.61 -3.33
CA LEU A 27 13.30 17.21 -3.78
C LEU A 27 12.64 16.98 -5.15
N PHE A 28 11.39 17.41 -5.31
CA PHE A 28 10.67 17.22 -6.58
C PHE A 28 11.35 17.96 -7.74
N GLU A 29 11.80 19.19 -7.52
CA GLU A 29 12.53 19.93 -8.57
C GLU A 29 13.88 19.27 -8.87
N TYR A 30 14.63 18.84 -7.87
CA TYR A 30 15.87 18.08 -8.06
C TYR A 30 15.64 16.80 -8.88
N MET A 31 14.65 16.01 -8.49
CA MET A 31 14.35 14.75 -9.17
C MET A 31 13.85 14.96 -10.60
N LYS A 32 13.03 15.99 -10.84
CA LYS A 32 12.55 16.34 -12.17
C LYS A 32 13.71 16.66 -13.13
N GLU A 33 14.69 17.39 -12.64
CA GLU A 33 15.85 17.75 -13.45
C GLU A 33 16.81 16.55 -13.61
N ALA A 34 17.07 15.76 -12.55
CA ALA A 34 17.86 14.54 -12.65
C ALA A 34 17.30 13.57 -13.70
N TYR A 35 15.97 13.38 -13.70
CA TYR A 35 15.27 12.58 -14.74
C TYR A 35 15.39 13.19 -16.12
N GLY A 36 15.25 14.53 -16.24
CA GLY A 36 15.41 15.23 -17.52
C GLY A 36 16.80 15.07 -18.14
N GLN A 37 17.81 14.87 -17.29
CA GLN A 37 19.20 14.64 -17.70
C GLN A 37 19.58 13.17 -17.84
N GLY A 38 18.66 12.24 -17.49
CA GLY A 38 18.94 10.80 -17.48
C GLY A 38 19.89 10.36 -16.36
N ASN A 39 20.01 11.16 -15.29
CA ASN A 39 20.86 10.83 -14.15
C ASN A 39 20.14 9.84 -13.23
N ASP A 40 20.83 8.74 -12.92
CA ASP A 40 20.42 7.80 -11.88
C ASP A 40 20.95 8.26 -10.52
N VAL A 41 20.15 8.13 -9.47
CA VAL A 41 20.51 8.47 -8.11
C VAL A 41 20.10 7.37 -7.13
N SER A 42 20.82 7.30 -6.02
CA SER A 42 20.47 6.47 -4.87
C SER A 42 19.79 7.31 -3.80
N ILE A 43 18.75 6.79 -3.15
CA ILE A 43 18.03 7.52 -2.10
C ILE A 43 17.93 6.67 -0.83
N VAL A 44 18.39 7.22 0.29
CA VAL A 44 18.26 6.62 1.62
C VAL A 44 17.24 7.42 2.40
N CYS A 45 16.12 6.77 2.74
CA CYS A 45 15.11 7.34 3.62
C CYS A 45 15.40 6.89 5.06
N ILE A 46 15.52 7.84 5.96
CA ILE A 46 15.71 7.60 7.39
C ILE A 46 14.48 8.09 8.12
N ARG A 47 13.88 7.21 8.91
CA ARG A 47 12.84 7.56 9.87
C ARG A 47 13.32 7.16 11.26
N TYR A 48 13.20 8.06 12.23
CA TYR A 48 13.53 7.74 13.61
C TYR A 48 12.35 7.96 14.55
N GLY A 49 12.38 7.26 15.68
CA GLY A 49 11.36 7.38 16.70
C GLY A 49 11.85 6.80 18.03
N SER A 50 11.00 6.93 19.04
CA SER A 50 11.15 6.33 20.35
C SER A 50 10.09 5.26 20.57
N ASN A 51 10.29 4.40 21.57
CA ASN A 51 9.26 3.46 21.95
C ASN A 51 8.04 4.19 22.55
N GLU A 52 6.84 3.64 22.33
CA GLU A 52 5.57 4.22 22.80
C GLU A 52 5.51 4.48 24.31
N ASN A 53 6.35 3.79 25.10
CA ASN A 53 6.42 3.92 26.55
C ASN A 53 7.47 4.94 27.03
N ASP A 54 8.22 5.58 26.15
CA ASP A 54 9.24 6.56 26.51
C ASP A 54 8.57 7.92 26.78
N PHE A 55 8.67 8.38 28.02
CA PHE A 55 8.22 9.72 28.38
C PHE A 55 9.29 10.76 28.04
N PHE A 56 9.02 11.61 27.05
CA PHE A 56 9.88 12.73 26.68
C PHE A 56 9.34 14.03 27.22
N THR A 57 10.22 14.79 27.85
CA THR A 57 9.93 16.22 28.05
C THR A 57 10.16 16.97 26.74
N ARG A 58 9.52 18.11 26.58
CA ARG A 58 9.71 18.97 25.40
C ARG A 58 11.17 19.38 25.19
N GLU A 59 11.93 19.48 26.27
CA GLU A 59 13.37 19.79 26.22
C GLU A 59 14.19 18.63 25.69
N MET A 60 13.87 17.41 26.10
CA MET A 60 14.50 16.19 25.59
C MET A 60 14.23 16.00 24.09
N GLU A 61 12.99 16.14 23.66
CA GLU A 61 12.61 16.07 22.23
C GLU A 61 13.43 17.08 21.41
N LYS A 62 13.54 18.31 21.92
CA LYS A 62 14.31 19.37 21.26
C LYS A 62 15.82 19.07 21.19
N SER A 63 16.39 18.54 22.28
CA SER A 63 17.78 18.13 22.32
C SER A 63 18.09 17.02 21.33
N ILE A 64 17.24 15.98 21.29
CA ILE A 64 17.34 14.86 20.36
C ILE A 64 17.23 15.36 18.92
N PHE A 65 16.24 16.19 18.63
CA PHE A 65 16.07 16.78 17.32
C PHE A 65 17.33 17.48 16.80
N TYR A 66 17.92 18.36 17.60
CA TYR A 66 19.14 19.07 17.19
C TYR A 66 20.34 18.15 17.04
N GLU A 67 20.45 17.10 17.87
CA GLU A 67 21.53 16.12 17.76
C GLU A 67 21.38 15.32 16.46
N VAL A 68 20.16 14.87 16.11
CA VAL A 68 19.86 14.16 14.86
C VAL A 68 20.17 15.05 13.65
N VAL A 69 19.69 16.31 13.65
CA VAL A 69 19.98 17.27 12.58
C VAL A 69 21.48 17.51 12.43
N SER A 70 22.18 17.72 13.54
CA SER A 70 23.65 17.91 13.53
C SER A 70 24.39 16.68 13.01
N PHE A 71 23.93 15.48 13.35
CA PHE A 71 24.53 14.24 12.86
C PHE A 71 24.29 14.08 11.35
N ILE A 72 23.05 14.25 10.87
CA ILE A 72 22.72 14.14 9.44
C ILE A 72 23.51 15.16 8.62
N ASN A 73 23.67 16.39 9.11
CA ASN A 73 24.42 17.44 8.42
C ASN A 73 25.92 17.12 8.24
N LYS A 74 26.44 16.19 9.01
CA LYS A 74 27.86 15.75 8.91
C LYS A 74 28.06 14.55 7.98
N LEU A 75 26.99 13.96 7.45
CA LEU A 75 27.11 12.84 6.53
C LEU A 75 27.67 13.33 5.18
N PRO A 76 28.62 12.61 4.59
CA PRO A 76 29.30 13.05 3.36
C PRO A 76 28.48 12.78 2.11
N ASP A 77 28.80 13.51 1.05
CA ASP A 77 28.43 13.24 -0.36
C ASP A 77 26.94 13.06 -0.61
N ASN A 78 26.08 13.81 0.11
CA ASN A 78 24.65 13.73 -0.07
C ASN A 78 23.96 15.08 -0.08
N TYR A 79 22.72 15.08 -0.60
CA TYR A 79 21.77 16.16 -0.45
C TYR A 79 20.66 15.72 0.49
N VAL A 80 20.39 16.53 1.54
CA VAL A 80 19.41 16.17 2.57
C VAL A 80 18.10 16.91 2.34
N PHE A 81 17.01 16.13 2.30
CA PHE A 81 15.64 16.65 2.18
C PHE A 81 14.81 16.19 3.38
N ARG A 82 14.11 17.09 4.04
CA ARG A 82 13.18 16.76 5.11
C ARG A 82 11.81 16.46 4.54
N SER A 83 11.27 15.28 4.80
CA SER A 83 9.93 14.88 4.36
C SER A 83 8.86 15.00 5.43
N SER A 84 9.25 14.83 6.71
CA SER A 84 8.35 15.03 7.85
C SER A 84 9.12 15.41 9.12
N ALA A 85 8.45 15.47 10.27
CA ALA A 85 9.06 15.85 11.55
C ALA A 85 10.28 14.97 11.91
N ASN A 86 10.23 13.68 11.61
CA ASN A 86 11.25 12.71 11.98
C ASN A 86 11.72 11.85 10.79
N GLU A 87 11.60 12.36 9.56
CA GLU A 87 11.96 11.63 8.36
C GLU A 87 12.75 12.51 7.40
N TYR A 88 13.86 11.94 6.93
CA TYR A 88 14.79 12.58 6.00
C TYR A 88 15.09 11.68 4.83
N LEU A 89 15.25 12.28 3.66
CA LEU A 89 15.69 11.65 2.42
C LEU A 89 17.09 12.16 2.09
N LEU A 90 18.05 11.24 2.00
CA LEU A 90 19.40 11.55 1.58
C LEU A 90 19.57 11.06 0.13
N VAL A 91 19.86 11.98 -0.76
CA VAL A 91 20.04 11.69 -2.18
C VAL A 91 21.52 11.69 -2.51
N PHE A 92 21.98 10.65 -3.20
CA PHE A 92 23.35 10.43 -3.59
C PHE A 92 23.46 10.24 -5.11
N GLU A 93 24.42 10.90 -5.72
CA GLU A 93 24.79 10.69 -7.12
C GLU A 93 25.68 9.45 -7.30
N ASN A 94 26.15 8.86 -6.20
CA ASN A 94 27.02 7.69 -6.19
C ASN A 94 26.49 6.64 -5.20
N THR A 95 26.26 5.44 -5.69
CA THR A 95 25.75 4.29 -4.92
C THR A 95 26.71 3.89 -3.78
N ASP A 96 28.03 3.92 -4.01
CA ASP A 96 29.02 3.57 -2.98
C ASP A 96 28.97 4.52 -1.79
N SER A 97 28.71 5.81 -2.03
CA SER A 97 28.55 6.81 -0.98
C SER A 97 27.26 6.57 -0.17
N ALA A 98 26.18 6.16 -0.82
CA ALA A 98 24.95 5.75 -0.16
C ALA A 98 25.17 4.53 0.75
N GLU A 99 25.81 3.48 0.26
CA GLU A 99 26.09 2.25 1.01
C GLU A 99 27.01 2.49 2.21
N LYS A 100 28.05 3.32 2.07
CA LYS A 100 28.90 3.74 3.20
C LYS A 100 28.11 4.50 4.25
N THR A 101 27.24 5.41 3.82
CA THR A 101 26.40 6.21 4.71
C THR A 101 25.40 5.34 5.46
N ILE A 102 24.81 4.34 4.85
CA ILE A 102 23.95 3.34 5.52
C ILE A 102 24.72 2.70 6.69
N GLY A 103 25.94 2.23 6.49
CA GLY A 103 26.72 1.65 7.56
C GLY A 103 27.08 2.63 8.70
N ILE A 104 27.17 3.94 8.41
CA ILE A 104 27.34 4.99 9.44
C ILE A 104 26.03 5.16 10.23
N LEU A 105 24.89 5.18 9.55
CA LEU A 105 23.56 5.29 10.15
C LEU A 105 23.25 4.13 11.10
N GLU A 106 23.45 2.90 10.67
CA GLU A 106 23.22 1.71 11.49
C GLU A 106 24.05 1.80 12.79
N ARG A 107 25.35 2.03 12.69
CA ARG A 107 26.22 2.19 13.87
C ARG A 107 25.82 3.36 14.78
N ARG A 108 25.21 4.42 14.24
CA ARG A 108 24.76 5.56 15.05
C ARG A 108 23.46 5.25 15.81
N PHE A 109 22.52 4.54 15.18
CA PHE A 109 21.27 4.16 15.81
C PHE A 109 21.45 3.06 16.87
N ASP A 110 22.55 2.34 16.87
CA ASP A 110 22.93 1.40 17.95
C ASP A 110 23.44 2.11 19.22
N LYS A 111 23.52 3.45 19.23
CA LYS A 111 24.00 4.25 20.35
C LYS A 111 22.92 5.21 20.86
N PRO A 112 22.94 5.54 22.17
CA PRO A 112 22.00 6.48 22.75
C PRO A 112 22.08 7.88 22.11
N TRP A 113 20.98 8.61 22.23
CA TRP A 113 20.80 10.00 21.80
C TRP A 113 20.38 10.86 23.01
N GLY A 114 20.54 12.17 22.92
CA GLY A 114 20.02 13.12 23.90
C GLY A 114 21.02 13.57 24.98
N GLY A 115 22.32 13.39 24.79
CA GLY A 115 23.37 13.89 25.70
C GLY A 115 23.20 13.33 27.12
N ASP A 116 23.02 14.20 28.13
CA ASP A 116 22.91 13.81 29.55
C ASP A 116 21.62 13.00 29.84
N ASN A 117 20.59 13.15 29.02
CA ASN A 117 19.33 12.39 29.09
C ASN A 117 19.28 11.33 27.99
N MET A 118 20.20 10.36 28.06
CA MET A 118 20.37 9.33 27.04
C MET A 118 19.14 8.48 26.83
N THR A 119 18.67 8.38 25.58
CA THR A 119 17.64 7.46 25.13
C THR A 119 18.03 6.71 23.88
N MET A 120 17.49 5.52 23.70
CA MET A 120 17.64 4.77 22.47
C MET A 120 16.53 5.17 21.49
N LEU A 121 16.92 5.64 20.31
CA LEU A 121 15.99 5.80 19.21
C LEU A 121 16.06 4.56 18.32
N PHE A 122 14.92 4.12 17.84
CA PHE A 122 14.95 3.21 16.70
C PHE A 122 15.14 4.01 15.41
N GLY A 123 16.00 3.49 14.53
CA GLY A 123 16.18 4.00 13.18
C GLY A 123 15.62 3.01 12.17
N GLU A 124 14.69 3.47 11.35
CA GLU A 124 14.24 2.73 10.18
C GLU A 124 14.95 3.29 8.96
N ILE A 125 15.65 2.44 8.24
CA ILE A 125 16.40 2.82 7.05
C ILE A 125 15.79 2.09 5.86
N TYR A 126 15.42 2.84 4.83
CA TYR A 126 14.91 2.34 3.56
C TYR A 126 15.84 2.82 2.46
N TYR A 127 16.26 1.92 1.60
CA TYR A 127 17.24 2.19 0.57
C TYR A 127 16.70 1.90 -0.83
N LEU A 128 16.47 2.94 -1.60
CA LEU A 128 16.23 2.89 -3.03
C LEU A 128 17.59 3.02 -3.72
N ARG A 129 18.12 1.89 -4.22
CA ARG A 129 19.48 1.82 -4.76
C ARG A 129 19.63 2.60 -6.05
N SER A 130 18.60 2.59 -6.90
CA SER A 130 18.56 3.23 -8.21
C SER A 130 17.18 3.77 -8.51
N THR A 131 17.11 4.90 -9.17
CA THR A 131 15.86 5.49 -9.67
C THR A 131 15.56 5.14 -11.13
N GLU A 132 16.39 4.32 -11.77
CA GLU A 132 16.26 3.96 -13.20
C GLU A 132 14.88 3.41 -13.56
N LEU A 133 14.28 2.57 -12.70
CA LEU A 133 12.95 1.99 -12.91
C LEU A 133 11.81 2.84 -12.35
N VAL A 134 12.11 3.94 -11.66
CA VAL A 134 11.06 4.83 -11.14
C VAL A 134 10.51 5.68 -12.28
N ARG A 135 9.24 5.52 -12.58
CA ARG A 135 8.61 6.13 -13.79
C ARG A 135 8.48 7.64 -13.70
N ARG A 136 8.22 8.17 -12.50
CA ARG A 136 8.00 9.60 -12.28
C ARG A 136 8.62 10.04 -10.94
N PRO A 137 9.16 11.25 -10.85
CA PRO A 137 9.67 11.80 -9.58
C PRO A 137 8.68 11.72 -8.42
N SER A 138 7.39 11.91 -8.71
CA SER A 138 6.31 11.82 -7.72
C SER A 138 6.14 10.43 -7.10
N ASP A 139 6.57 9.38 -7.78
CA ASP A 139 6.40 8.01 -7.33
C ASP A 139 7.36 7.64 -6.18
N ILE A 140 8.48 8.36 -6.04
CA ILE A 140 9.52 8.12 -5.03
C ILE A 140 8.95 8.06 -3.60
N LEU A 141 8.14 9.05 -3.23
CA LEU A 141 7.52 9.06 -1.90
C LEU A 141 6.55 7.89 -1.72
N GLY A 142 5.83 7.52 -2.77
CA GLY A 142 4.94 6.35 -2.79
C GLY A 142 5.69 5.04 -2.54
N LEU A 143 6.86 4.86 -3.15
CA LEU A 143 7.73 3.70 -2.93
C LEU A 143 8.16 3.60 -1.45
N PHE A 144 8.61 4.68 -0.84
CA PHE A 144 8.96 4.70 0.58
C PHE A 144 7.76 4.49 1.49
N GLN A 145 6.59 5.04 1.17
CA GLN A 145 5.37 4.80 1.93
C GLN A 145 4.94 3.34 1.86
N TYR A 146 5.01 2.72 0.69
CA TYR A 146 4.75 1.29 0.53
C TYR A 146 5.72 0.45 1.37
N ALA A 147 7.01 0.71 1.27
CA ALA A 147 8.05 0.03 2.03
C ALA A 147 7.81 0.13 3.55
N LYS A 148 7.41 1.30 4.04
CA LYS A 148 7.09 1.52 5.46
C LYS A 148 5.87 0.70 5.92
N ARG A 149 4.81 0.65 5.13
CA ARG A 149 3.58 -0.11 5.46
C ARG A 149 3.81 -1.61 5.47
N ASN A 150 4.68 -2.11 4.59
CA ASN A 150 4.93 -3.54 4.41
C ASN A 150 6.23 -4.01 5.08
N ARG A 151 6.83 -3.20 5.99
CA ARG A 151 8.09 -3.53 6.65
C ARG A 151 8.08 -4.90 7.34
N ALA A 152 6.96 -5.32 7.93
CA ALA A 152 6.82 -6.59 8.60
C ALA A 152 6.94 -7.81 7.66
N GLU A 153 6.67 -7.64 6.37
CA GLU A 153 6.82 -8.67 5.34
C GLU A 153 8.29 -8.87 4.94
N PHE A 154 9.11 -7.83 5.15
CA PHE A 154 10.55 -7.87 4.90
C PHE A 154 11.27 -8.26 6.19
N THR A 155 11.46 -9.54 6.40
CA THR A 155 12.10 -10.11 7.58
C THR A 155 13.58 -9.72 7.68
N GLY A 156 13.91 -8.73 8.53
CA GLY A 156 15.28 -8.34 8.85
C GLY A 156 15.32 -7.14 9.77
N ARG A 157 16.18 -7.21 10.81
CA ARG A 157 16.66 -6.01 11.51
C ARG A 157 17.65 -5.33 10.56
N GLY A 158 17.44 -4.05 10.25
CA GLY A 158 18.36 -3.29 9.43
C GLY A 158 17.70 -2.52 8.30
N VAL A 159 18.41 -2.41 7.20
CA VAL A 159 18.02 -1.64 6.02
C VAL A 159 17.03 -2.41 5.17
N MET A 160 15.93 -1.77 4.80
CA MET A 160 15.01 -2.31 3.82
C MET A 160 15.42 -1.83 2.42
N LEU A 161 15.85 -2.77 1.59
CA LEU A 161 16.22 -2.50 0.21
C LEU A 161 14.97 -2.46 -0.68
N ILE A 162 14.75 -1.34 -1.36
CA ILE A 162 13.74 -1.19 -2.42
C ILE A 162 14.46 -1.47 -3.74
N ASN A 163 14.44 -2.74 -4.14
CA ASN A 163 15.05 -3.20 -5.39
C ASN A 163 14.03 -3.16 -6.54
N ASN A 164 14.48 -3.55 -7.73
CA ASN A 164 13.67 -3.55 -8.93
C ASN A 164 12.41 -4.41 -8.81
N GLU A 165 12.50 -5.57 -8.15
CA GLU A 165 11.35 -6.47 -7.93
C GLU A 165 10.27 -5.80 -7.08
N VAL A 166 10.69 -5.08 -6.02
CA VAL A 166 9.77 -4.30 -5.16
C VAL A 166 9.12 -3.18 -5.95
N ILE A 167 9.87 -2.48 -6.79
CA ILE A 167 9.34 -1.39 -7.63
C ILE A 167 8.30 -1.92 -8.62
N GLU A 168 8.63 -3.00 -9.34
CA GLU A 168 7.72 -3.63 -10.30
C GLU A 168 6.46 -4.14 -9.61
N HIS A 169 6.59 -4.78 -8.45
CA HIS A 169 5.45 -5.25 -7.66
C HIS A 169 4.52 -4.10 -7.25
N ILE A 170 5.07 -2.97 -6.79
CA ILE A 170 4.30 -1.78 -6.43
C ILE A 170 3.54 -1.23 -7.64
N TYR A 171 4.17 -1.18 -8.80
CA TYR A 171 3.51 -0.71 -10.01
C TYR A 171 2.43 -1.67 -10.50
N ASP A 172 2.64 -2.98 -10.37
CA ASP A 172 1.60 -3.97 -10.70
C ASP A 172 0.40 -3.85 -9.75
N GLU A 173 0.62 -3.80 -8.42
CA GLU A 173 -0.47 -3.57 -7.45
C GLU A 173 -1.26 -2.29 -7.74
N ASN A 174 -0.59 -1.18 -8.02
CA ASN A 174 -1.25 0.09 -8.34
C ASN A 174 -2.03 0.01 -9.67
N SER A 175 -1.52 -0.73 -10.65
CA SER A 175 -2.21 -0.99 -11.90
C SER A 175 -3.49 -1.79 -11.68
N VAL A 176 -3.42 -2.83 -10.85
CA VAL A 176 -4.58 -3.67 -10.49
C VAL A 176 -5.60 -2.87 -9.68
N GLU A 177 -5.16 -2.04 -8.71
CA GLU A 177 -6.04 -1.15 -7.95
C GLU A 177 -6.84 -0.22 -8.87
N ASN A 178 -6.17 0.44 -9.81
CA ASN A 178 -6.82 1.31 -10.78
C ASN A 178 -7.81 0.54 -11.68
N GLU A 179 -7.46 -0.67 -12.11
CA GLU A 179 -8.35 -1.51 -12.91
C GLU A 179 -9.63 -1.88 -12.14
N ILE A 180 -9.53 -2.20 -10.84
CA ILE A 180 -10.70 -2.47 -9.98
C ILE A 180 -11.60 -1.22 -9.90
N ILE A 181 -11.01 -0.04 -9.61
CA ILE A 181 -11.75 1.22 -9.48
C ILE A 181 -12.48 1.55 -10.79
N GLU A 182 -11.78 1.44 -11.90
CA GLU A 182 -12.37 1.69 -13.21
C GLU A 182 -13.44 0.67 -13.58
N ALA A 183 -13.22 -0.61 -13.26
CA ALA A 183 -14.19 -1.67 -13.52
C ALA A 183 -15.49 -1.48 -12.73
N LEU A 184 -15.39 -1.03 -11.48
CA LEU A 184 -16.55 -0.68 -10.66
C LEU A 184 -17.31 0.51 -11.25
N ARG A 185 -16.60 1.57 -11.65
CA ARG A 185 -17.21 2.78 -12.24
C ARG A 185 -17.85 2.50 -13.59
N ASP A 186 -17.19 1.73 -14.46
CA ASP A 186 -17.56 1.53 -15.85
C ASP A 186 -18.43 0.27 -16.06
N ASN A 187 -18.91 -0.36 -14.96
CA ASN A 187 -19.72 -1.58 -14.96
C ASN A 187 -19.06 -2.77 -15.68
N ARG A 188 -17.74 -2.93 -15.51
CA ARG A 188 -16.96 -4.02 -16.13
C ARG A 188 -16.70 -5.19 -15.17
N VAL A 189 -17.38 -5.19 -14.01
CA VAL A 189 -17.44 -6.35 -13.09
C VAL A 189 -18.49 -7.32 -13.63
N GLU A 190 -18.08 -8.57 -13.81
CA GLU A 190 -18.92 -9.66 -14.31
C GLU A 190 -18.94 -10.80 -13.30
N VAL A 191 -19.99 -11.60 -13.35
CA VAL A 191 -20.11 -12.82 -12.54
C VAL A 191 -20.32 -14.02 -13.47
N PHE A 192 -19.47 -15.02 -13.33
CA PHE A 192 -19.60 -16.29 -13.99
C PHE A 192 -20.19 -17.30 -13.00
N TYR A 193 -21.07 -18.16 -13.44
CA TYR A 193 -21.73 -19.14 -12.60
C TYR A 193 -21.19 -20.53 -12.92
N GLN A 194 -20.60 -21.17 -11.92
CA GLN A 194 -20.09 -22.54 -12.05
C GLN A 194 -21.11 -23.50 -11.44
N PRO A 195 -21.79 -24.34 -12.25
CA PRO A 195 -22.78 -25.27 -11.74
C PRO A 195 -22.19 -26.29 -10.79
N ILE A 196 -22.91 -26.59 -9.70
CA ILE A 196 -22.54 -27.60 -8.70
C ILE A 196 -23.44 -28.81 -8.86
N TYR A 197 -22.80 -29.96 -9.08
CA TYR A 197 -23.49 -31.23 -9.29
C TYR A 197 -23.76 -31.96 -7.98
N ASN A 198 -25.03 -32.23 -7.72
CA ASN A 198 -25.45 -33.02 -6.57
C ASN A 198 -25.38 -34.50 -6.90
N THR A 199 -24.44 -35.25 -6.26
CA THR A 199 -24.19 -36.65 -6.50
C THR A 199 -25.31 -37.61 -6.05
N LYS A 200 -26.22 -37.13 -5.16
CA LYS A 200 -27.36 -37.93 -4.69
C LYS A 200 -28.54 -37.84 -5.64
N THR A 201 -28.81 -36.65 -6.15
CA THR A 201 -29.96 -36.38 -7.04
C THR A 201 -29.58 -36.52 -8.51
N HIS A 202 -28.29 -36.64 -8.85
CA HIS A 202 -27.74 -36.66 -10.20
C HIS A 202 -28.16 -35.45 -11.05
N LYS A 203 -28.25 -34.26 -10.43
CA LYS A 203 -28.62 -33.01 -11.09
C LYS A 203 -27.70 -31.86 -10.66
N PHE A 204 -27.67 -30.81 -11.45
CA PHE A 204 -27.15 -29.52 -11.00
C PHE A 204 -28.22 -28.85 -10.17
N THR A 205 -27.92 -28.56 -8.89
CA THR A 205 -28.89 -27.98 -7.94
C THR A 205 -28.49 -26.65 -7.40
N SER A 206 -27.25 -26.22 -7.59
CA SER A 206 -26.74 -24.90 -7.20
C SER A 206 -25.64 -24.44 -8.15
N ALA A 207 -25.18 -23.20 -7.99
CA ALA A 207 -24.04 -22.69 -8.72
C ALA A 207 -23.21 -21.72 -7.84
N GLU A 208 -21.90 -21.73 -8.02
CA GLU A 208 -21.00 -20.78 -7.38
C GLU A 208 -20.84 -19.53 -8.26
N ALA A 209 -21.01 -18.36 -7.67
CA ALA A 209 -20.81 -17.05 -8.30
C ALA A 209 -19.33 -16.67 -8.24
N LEU A 210 -18.70 -16.60 -9.39
CA LEU A 210 -17.28 -16.34 -9.55
C LEU A 210 -17.05 -14.98 -10.21
N VAL A 211 -16.59 -14.01 -9.45
CA VAL A 211 -16.31 -12.66 -9.93
C VAL A 211 -15.21 -12.66 -11.01
N ARG A 212 -15.39 -11.83 -12.02
CA ARG A 212 -14.42 -11.53 -13.07
C ARG A 212 -14.41 -10.02 -13.31
N ILE A 213 -13.27 -9.50 -13.74
CA ILE A 213 -13.17 -8.14 -14.24
C ILE A 213 -12.86 -8.23 -15.74
N ARG A 214 -13.60 -7.49 -16.54
CA ARG A 214 -13.29 -7.32 -17.95
C ARG A 214 -12.41 -6.09 -18.12
N SER A 215 -11.19 -6.28 -18.63
CA SER A 215 -10.30 -5.18 -18.95
C SER A 215 -10.87 -4.31 -20.09
N ARG A 216 -10.30 -3.12 -20.30
CA ARG A 216 -10.69 -2.26 -21.43
C ARG A 216 -10.45 -2.92 -22.78
N ASP A 217 -9.45 -3.80 -22.88
CA ASP A 217 -9.12 -4.55 -24.09
C ASP A 217 -10.00 -5.78 -24.29
N GLY A 218 -11.00 -6.00 -23.42
CA GLY A 218 -11.94 -7.11 -23.49
C GLY A 218 -11.47 -8.42 -22.87
N ASN A 219 -10.26 -8.47 -22.30
CA ASN A 219 -9.73 -9.66 -21.64
C ASN A 219 -10.35 -9.88 -20.26
N ILE A 220 -10.45 -11.15 -19.84
CA ILE A 220 -10.92 -11.51 -18.50
C ILE A 220 -9.73 -11.53 -17.53
N ILE A 221 -9.85 -10.76 -16.44
CA ILE A 221 -8.91 -10.76 -15.33
C ILE A 221 -9.47 -11.71 -14.26
N PRO A 222 -8.72 -12.77 -13.91
CA PRO A 222 -9.16 -13.75 -12.91
C PRO A 222 -9.07 -13.20 -11.48
N PRO A 223 -9.88 -13.70 -10.53
CA PRO A 223 -9.95 -13.20 -9.16
C PRO A 223 -8.63 -13.30 -8.40
N GLY A 224 -7.81 -14.33 -8.64
CA GLY A 224 -6.49 -14.47 -8.02
C GLY A 224 -5.53 -13.30 -8.25
N ARG A 225 -5.78 -12.48 -9.30
CA ARG A 225 -4.96 -11.30 -9.56
C ARG A 225 -5.40 -10.06 -8.77
N PHE A 226 -6.70 -9.93 -8.45
CA PHE A 226 -7.21 -8.67 -7.91
C PHE A 226 -7.85 -8.76 -6.52
N ILE A 227 -8.27 -9.94 -6.04
CA ILE A 227 -8.92 -10.07 -4.73
C ILE A 227 -8.00 -9.61 -3.60
N ALA A 228 -6.74 -10.10 -3.55
CA ALA A 228 -5.78 -9.71 -2.53
C ALA A 228 -5.50 -8.19 -2.53
N VAL A 229 -5.43 -7.57 -3.71
CA VAL A 229 -5.28 -6.11 -3.83
C VAL A 229 -6.54 -5.40 -3.37
N ALA A 230 -7.73 -5.90 -3.71
CA ALA A 230 -9.00 -5.34 -3.26
C ALA A 230 -9.13 -5.37 -1.73
N GLU A 231 -8.74 -6.47 -1.08
CA GLU A 231 -8.70 -6.60 0.38
C GLU A 231 -7.72 -5.60 1.00
N LYS A 232 -6.49 -5.58 0.53
CA LYS A 232 -5.41 -4.70 1.02
C LYS A 232 -5.73 -3.21 0.87
N ARG A 233 -6.45 -2.83 -0.18
CA ARG A 233 -6.81 -1.44 -0.51
C ARG A 233 -8.21 -1.04 -0.04
N GLY A 234 -8.96 -1.94 0.61
CA GLY A 234 -10.33 -1.68 1.09
C GLY A 234 -11.39 -1.64 0.00
N LEU A 235 -11.05 -2.03 -1.24
CA LEU A 235 -11.97 -2.07 -2.37
C LEU A 235 -12.89 -3.30 -2.36
N ILE A 236 -12.58 -4.28 -1.50
CA ILE A 236 -13.30 -5.56 -1.42
C ILE A 236 -14.78 -5.36 -1.01
N LEU A 237 -15.10 -4.31 -0.22
CA LEU A 237 -16.48 -4.00 0.17
C LEU A 237 -17.30 -3.61 -1.05
N SER A 238 -16.88 -2.58 -1.79
CA SER A 238 -17.61 -2.11 -2.99
C SER A 238 -17.64 -3.16 -4.10
N LEU A 239 -16.59 -3.98 -4.21
CA LEU A 239 -16.56 -5.10 -5.15
C LEU A 239 -17.57 -6.18 -4.76
N GLY A 240 -17.64 -6.53 -3.47
CA GLY A 240 -18.58 -7.51 -2.93
C GLY A 240 -20.03 -7.07 -3.09
N GLU A 241 -20.36 -5.83 -2.75
CA GLU A 241 -21.70 -5.26 -2.98
C GLU A 241 -22.08 -5.35 -4.46
N ARG A 242 -21.16 -4.99 -5.36
CA ARG A 242 -21.42 -5.07 -6.80
C ARG A 242 -21.66 -6.50 -7.29
N VAL A 243 -20.86 -7.46 -6.83
CA VAL A 243 -21.04 -8.89 -7.14
C VAL A 243 -22.39 -9.36 -6.62
N PHE A 244 -22.71 -9.05 -5.38
CA PHE A 244 -23.96 -9.45 -4.75
C PHE A 244 -25.20 -8.86 -5.48
N GLU A 245 -25.13 -7.59 -5.90
CA GLU A 245 -26.14 -6.96 -6.72
C GLU A 245 -26.35 -7.67 -8.06
N ILE A 246 -25.25 -8.07 -8.73
CA ILE A 246 -25.31 -8.81 -10.00
C ILE A 246 -25.97 -10.18 -9.78
N VAL A 247 -25.64 -10.87 -8.68
CA VAL A 247 -26.24 -12.18 -8.34
C VAL A 247 -27.73 -12.04 -8.06
N CYS A 248 -28.15 -11.08 -7.23
CA CYS A 248 -29.57 -10.85 -6.95
C CYS A 248 -30.36 -10.57 -8.24
N ARG A 249 -29.82 -9.74 -9.10
CA ARG A 249 -30.43 -9.45 -10.41
C ARG A 249 -30.51 -10.69 -11.30
N PHE A 250 -29.47 -11.53 -11.33
CA PHE A 250 -29.45 -12.77 -12.09
C PHE A 250 -30.54 -13.74 -11.62
N ILE A 251 -30.69 -13.94 -10.30
CA ILE A 251 -31.69 -14.81 -9.68
C ILE A 251 -33.11 -14.47 -10.18
N VAL A 252 -33.45 -13.17 -10.17
CA VAL A 252 -34.77 -12.69 -10.58
C VAL A 252 -34.96 -12.74 -12.10
N GLN A 253 -33.94 -12.30 -12.86
CA GLN A 253 -34.07 -12.21 -14.31
C GLN A 253 -34.20 -13.56 -15.00
N HIS A 254 -33.60 -14.61 -14.43
CA HIS A 254 -33.50 -15.92 -15.05
C HIS A 254 -34.37 -16.98 -14.38
N ASP A 255 -35.14 -16.65 -13.33
CA ASP A 255 -35.94 -17.61 -12.56
C ASP A 255 -35.15 -18.90 -12.30
N ILE A 256 -34.17 -18.81 -11.40
CA ILE A 256 -33.24 -19.91 -11.15
C ILE A 256 -33.93 -21.22 -10.77
N HIS A 257 -35.10 -21.14 -10.12
CA HIS A 257 -35.89 -22.30 -9.74
C HIS A 257 -36.48 -23.03 -10.97
N ALA A 258 -36.93 -22.29 -12.00
CA ALA A 258 -37.34 -22.89 -13.27
C ALA A 258 -36.16 -23.60 -13.98
N MET A 259 -34.93 -23.18 -13.74
CA MET A 259 -33.71 -23.85 -14.22
C MET A 259 -33.31 -25.08 -13.37
N GLY A 260 -34.01 -25.33 -12.25
CA GLY A 260 -33.69 -26.41 -11.31
C GLY A 260 -32.55 -26.07 -10.33
N ILE A 261 -32.20 -24.78 -10.20
CA ILE A 261 -31.19 -24.28 -9.26
C ILE A 261 -31.91 -23.81 -7.99
N GLU A 262 -31.49 -24.32 -6.85
CA GLU A 262 -32.08 -24.03 -5.54
C GLU A 262 -31.53 -22.74 -4.94
N TYR A 263 -30.20 -22.50 -5.11
CA TYR A 263 -29.51 -21.32 -4.58
C TYR A 263 -28.23 -21.03 -5.36
N ILE A 264 -27.72 -19.81 -5.17
CA ILE A 264 -26.42 -19.37 -5.68
C ILE A 264 -25.46 -19.16 -4.50
N GLU A 265 -24.26 -19.73 -4.57
CA GLU A 265 -23.19 -19.52 -3.59
C GLU A 265 -22.39 -18.27 -3.95
N CYS A 266 -22.24 -17.36 -2.98
CA CYS A 266 -21.47 -16.14 -3.10
C CYS A 266 -20.25 -16.21 -2.15
N ASN A 267 -19.07 -16.01 -2.69
CA ASN A 267 -17.84 -15.94 -1.90
C ASN A 267 -17.77 -14.63 -1.11
N LEU A 268 -17.42 -14.73 0.15
CA LEU A 268 -17.24 -13.62 1.08
C LEU A 268 -15.82 -13.64 1.65
N SER A 269 -15.13 -12.51 1.59
CA SER A 269 -13.82 -12.33 2.22
C SER A 269 -13.95 -12.14 3.74
N VAL A 270 -13.03 -12.68 4.52
CA VAL A 270 -12.95 -12.45 5.98
C VAL A 270 -12.83 -10.95 6.29
N VAL A 271 -12.16 -10.17 5.44
CA VAL A 271 -12.04 -8.71 5.58
C VAL A 271 -13.43 -8.04 5.51
N GLN A 272 -14.34 -8.53 4.66
CA GLN A 272 -15.71 -8.03 4.59
C GLN A 272 -16.50 -8.35 5.86
N CYS A 273 -16.25 -9.52 6.48
CA CYS A 273 -16.92 -9.92 7.73
C CYS A 273 -16.62 -9.00 8.92
N ALA A 274 -15.52 -8.25 8.86
CA ALA A 274 -15.16 -7.27 9.88
C ALA A 274 -15.93 -5.94 9.77
N TYR A 275 -16.74 -5.76 8.71
CA TYR A 275 -17.52 -4.55 8.49
C TYR A 275 -18.89 -4.67 9.15
N ASP A 276 -19.18 -3.80 10.12
CA ASP A 276 -20.36 -3.87 10.99
C ASP A 276 -21.70 -3.82 10.24
N ASN A 277 -21.76 -3.14 9.09
CA ASN A 277 -22.99 -2.96 8.33
C ASN A 277 -23.17 -3.96 7.17
N LEU A 278 -22.26 -4.92 6.99
CA LEU A 278 -22.31 -5.85 5.85
C LEU A 278 -23.64 -6.55 5.69
N ALA A 279 -24.22 -7.05 6.79
CA ALA A 279 -25.48 -7.76 6.77
C ALA A 279 -26.64 -6.84 6.35
N GLN A 280 -26.66 -5.62 6.87
CA GLN A 280 -27.68 -4.62 6.53
C GLN A 280 -27.63 -4.23 5.05
N ASP A 281 -26.42 -4.03 4.50
CA ASP A 281 -26.22 -3.67 3.12
C ASP A 281 -26.67 -4.80 2.18
N PHE A 282 -26.36 -6.05 2.52
CA PHE A 282 -26.81 -7.22 1.75
C PHE A 282 -28.33 -7.42 1.82
N ILE A 283 -28.93 -7.24 3.00
CA ILE A 283 -30.39 -7.29 3.16
C ILE A 283 -31.05 -6.22 2.30
N ALA A 284 -30.55 -4.98 2.32
CA ALA A 284 -31.08 -3.89 1.50
C ALA A 284 -31.00 -4.20 -0.01
N ILE A 285 -29.93 -4.84 -0.47
CA ILE A 285 -29.81 -5.29 -1.87
C ILE A 285 -30.83 -6.39 -2.18
N MET A 286 -30.99 -7.38 -1.30
CA MET A 286 -31.99 -8.44 -1.49
C MET A 286 -33.42 -7.89 -1.54
N GLU A 287 -33.76 -6.98 -0.64
CA GLU A 287 -35.09 -6.29 -0.63
C GLU A 287 -35.32 -5.51 -1.93
N LYS A 288 -34.31 -4.77 -2.41
CA LYS A 288 -34.35 -4.02 -3.67
C LYS A 288 -34.70 -4.89 -4.88
N TYR A 289 -34.20 -6.12 -4.92
CA TYR A 289 -34.38 -7.06 -6.02
C TYR A 289 -35.45 -8.11 -5.73
N HIS A 290 -36.08 -8.10 -4.54
CA HIS A 290 -37.09 -9.08 -4.12
C HIS A 290 -36.56 -10.54 -4.15
N VAL A 291 -35.34 -10.74 -3.66
CA VAL A 291 -34.68 -12.06 -3.56
C VAL A 291 -34.88 -12.62 -2.16
N ASP A 292 -35.28 -13.88 -2.05
CA ASP A 292 -35.44 -14.58 -0.78
C ASP A 292 -34.03 -15.01 -0.23
N ALA A 293 -33.85 -14.97 1.09
CA ALA A 293 -32.59 -15.38 1.72
C ALA A 293 -32.23 -16.85 1.46
N LYS A 294 -33.19 -17.72 1.22
CA LYS A 294 -32.97 -19.13 0.88
C LYS A 294 -32.29 -19.33 -0.48
N ASP A 295 -32.35 -18.33 -1.38
CA ASP A 295 -31.83 -18.40 -2.74
C ASP A 295 -30.33 -18.06 -2.80
N ILE A 296 -29.71 -17.64 -1.68
CA ILE A 296 -28.29 -17.26 -1.59
C ILE A 296 -27.64 -17.98 -0.41
N VAL A 297 -26.44 -18.50 -0.67
CA VAL A 297 -25.52 -19.02 0.36
C VAL A 297 -24.26 -18.15 0.35
N LEU A 298 -23.81 -17.70 1.52
CA LEU A 298 -22.57 -16.97 1.67
C LEU A 298 -21.48 -17.96 2.11
N GLU A 299 -20.44 -18.13 1.29
CA GLU A 299 -19.28 -18.96 1.59
C GLU A 299 -18.11 -18.07 2.04
N ILE A 300 -17.68 -18.23 3.31
CA ILE A 300 -16.53 -17.49 3.83
C ILE A 300 -15.26 -18.23 3.40
N LYS A 301 -14.43 -17.58 2.56
CA LYS A 301 -13.12 -18.11 2.18
C LYS A 301 -12.05 -17.56 3.10
N GLU A 302 -11.30 -18.48 3.74
CA GLU A 302 -10.14 -18.10 4.54
C GLU A 302 -9.06 -17.54 3.59
N SER A 303 -8.81 -16.21 3.70
CA SER A 303 -7.60 -15.62 3.13
C SER A 303 -6.39 -16.16 3.88
N ALA A 304 -5.29 -16.42 3.20
CA ALA A 304 -4.10 -17.09 3.74
C ALA A 304 -3.35 -16.32 4.87
N SER A 305 -3.85 -15.18 5.34
CA SER A 305 -3.22 -14.40 6.40
C SER A 305 -3.71 -14.83 7.79
N ILE A 306 -2.82 -15.44 8.53
CA ILE A 306 -3.01 -16.03 9.88
C ILE A 306 -3.45 -15.01 10.96
N THR A 307 -3.42 -13.72 10.68
CA THR A 307 -3.70 -12.64 11.66
C THR A 307 -5.19 -12.45 11.95
N GLU A 308 -6.07 -12.99 11.15
CA GLU A 308 -7.52 -12.70 11.16
C GLU A 308 -8.37 -13.70 11.97
N LYS A 309 -7.78 -14.75 12.55
CA LYS A 309 -8.50 -15.75 13.39
C LYS A 309 -9.20 -15.18 14.64
N LYS A 310 -9.01 -13.90 14.96
CA LYS A 310 -9.69 -13.24 16.10
C LYS A 310 -11.06 -12.65 15.78
N ILE A 311 -11.42 -12.54 14.51
CA ILE A 311 -12.65 -11.85 14.05
C ILE A 311 -13.86 -12.80 14.03
N LEU A 312 -13.61 -14.11 13.93
CA LEU A 312 -14.67 -15.14 13.84
C LEU A 312 -15.08 -15.76 15.18
N ARG A 313 -14.84 -15.07 16.33
CA ARG A 313 -15.29 -15.53 17.66
C ARG A 313 -16.34 -14.62 18.27
#